data_129ff3f4bcaead58e55ee3ea4a825fa9
#
_entry.id   129ff3f4bcaead58e55ee3ea4a825fa9
#
_cell.length_a   1.000
_cell.length_b   1.000
_cell.length_c   1.000
_cell.angle_alpha   90.00
_cell.angle_beta   90.00
_cell.angle_gamma   90.00
#
_symmetry.space_group_name_H-M   'P 1'
#
loop_
_entity.id
_entity.type
_entity.pdbx_description
1 polymer ?
#
loop_
_entity_poly.entity_id
_entity_poly.type
_entity_poly.pdbx_seq_one_letter_code
_entity_poly.pdbx_strand_id
1 'polypeptide(L)'
;MNGGIYFFKKKFLNLIPNKNCSLEEDILPRLIEKNLITGKIFKDFFIDIGSPKYLKLSSKKLRDHFSRPAAFLDRDGVINYDKKYVFKIKDFKFKKGVLKGLKYLVKKNYYIFIITNQAGIAKGLYNEDDLKQLHLYIKKFLYNKDIYFDDVQYCPYHPKGKVKKYKKKSSLRKPNNQMIKNIYSNWIINKKKSFMIGDKITDKLCANKSKLFFSYAENNFHRQVKKILKSI
;
A
#
# COMPACT_ATOMS: atom_id res chain seq x y z
N MET A 1 -11.21 15.54 25.42
CA MET A 1 -11.21 16.53 24.31
C MET A 1 -12.49 16.33 23.54
N ASN A 2 -13.19 17.41 23.18
CA ASN A 2 -14.39 17.37 22.36
C ASN A 2 -14.00 17.08 20.89
N GLY A 3 -14.68 16.10 20.27
CA GLY A 3 -14.38 15.71 18.88
C GLY A 3 -15.08 16.55 17.81
N GLY A 4 -15.90 17.52 18.22
CA GLY A 4 -16.65 18.41 17.30
C GLY A 4 -17.76 17.73 16.49
N ILE A 5 -18.19 16.54 16.87
CA ILE A 5 -19.26 15.80 16.19
C ILE A 5 -20.45 15.68 17.11
N TYR A 6 -21.60 16.22 16.68
CA TYR A 6 -22.81 16.28 17.44
C TYR A 6 -24.01 15.75 16.65
N PHE A 7 -24.88 15.03 17.31
CA PHE A 7 -26.16 14.58 16.77
C PHE A 7 -27.29 15.10 17.63
N PHE A 8 -28.11 15.99 17.08
CA PHE A 8 -29.24 16.60 17.77
C PHE A 8 -30.59 16.19 17.15
N LYS A 9 -31.59 16.00 18.01
CA LYS A 9 -32.97 15.93 17.56
C LYS A 9 -33.43 17.31 17.10
N LYS A 10 -34.31 17.42 16.09
CA LYS A 10 -34.78 18.71 15.53
C LYS A 10 -35.29 19.67 16.60
N LYS A 11 -35.99 19.18 17.64
CA LYS A 11 -36.47 19.97 18.77
C LYS A 11 -35.36 20.71 19.55
N PHE A 12 -34.10 20.30 19.41
CA PHE A 12 -32.95 20.98 20.01
C PHE A 12 -32.83 22.42 19.53
N LEU A 13 -33.20 22.70 18.27
CA LEU A 13 -33.15 24.05 17.71
C LEU A 13 -33.97 25.07 18.54
N ASN A 14 -35.01 24.62 19.19
CA ASN A 14 -35.84 25.46 20.06
C ASN A 14 -35.16 25.90 21.39
N LEU A 15 -34.01 25.26 21.70
CA LEU A 15 -33.20 25.58 22.89
C LEU A 15 -32.09 26.57 22.60
N ILE A 16 -31.87 26.89 21.33
CA ILE A 16 -30.86 27.85 20.89
C ILE A 16 -31.48 29.26 20.99
N PRO A 17 -30.92 30.17 21.77
CA PRO A 17 -31.44 31.52 21.89
C PRO A 17 -31.24 32.29 20.57
N ASN A 18 -32.19 33.20 20.28
CA ASN A 18 -32.11 34.06 19.09
C ASN A 18 -31.12 35.24 19.29
N LYS A 19 -29.88 34.90 19.67
CA LYS A 19 -28.74 35.82 19.83
C LYS A 19 -27.44 35.05 19.59
N ASN A 20 -26.35 35.77 19.40
CA ASN A 20 -25.02 35.12 19.29
C ASN A 20 -24.73 34.30 20.54
N CYS A 21 -24.41 33.02 20.36
CA CYS A 21 -24.07 32.12 21.44
C CYS A 21 -23.09 31.05 20.93
N SER A 22 -22.26 30.51 21.83
CA SER A 22 -21.38 29.37 21.59
C SER A 22 -22.11 28.09 21.92
N LEU A 23 -22.00 27.10 21.04
CA LEU A 23 -22.55 25.77 21.33
C LEU A 23 -21.82 25.15 22.52
N GLU A 24 -20.50 25.25 22.55
CA GLU A 24 -19.64 24.62 23.58
C GLU A 24 -19.68 25.36 24.93
N GLU A 25 -19.74 26.68 24.91
CA GLU A 25 -19.64 27.50 26.12
C GLU A 25 -21.01 27.82 26.73
N ASP A 26 -22.04 28.03 25.90
CA ASP A 26 -23.35 28.49 26.40
C ASP A 26 -24.40 27.39 26.44
N ILE A 27 -24.38 26.46 25.45
CA ILE A 27 -25.49 25.52 25.25
C ILE A 27 -25.18 24.16 25.86
N LEU A 28 -24.01 23.56 25.55
CA LEU A 28 -23.68 22.21 26.03
C LEU A 28 -23.65 22.13 27.57
N PRO A 29 -23.08 23.08 28.34
CA PRO A 29 -23.13 23.02 29.79
C PRO A 29 -24.51 22.89 30.35
N ARG A 30 -25.47 23.69 29.85
CA ARG A 30 -26.87 23.64 30.26
C ARG A 30 -27.57 22.31 29.95
N LEU A 31 -27.17 21.65 28.83
CA LEU A 31 -27.70 20.34 28.50
C LEU A 31 -27.13 19.25 29.40
N ILE A 32 -25.87 19.40 29.82
CA ILE A 32 -25.20 18.48 30.76
C ILE A 32 -25.87 18.57 32.14
N GLU A 33 -26.06 19.78 32.67
CA GLU A 33 -26.76 20.01 33.96
C GLU A 33 -28.16 19.39 33.99
N LYS A 34 -28.84 19.43 32.85
CA LYS A 34 -30.20 18.86 32.68
C LYS A 34 -30.21 17.37 32.30
N ASN A 35 -29.05 16.71 32.23
CA ASN A 35 -28.94 15.32 31.77
C ASN A 35 -29.58 15.06 30.40
N LEU A 36 -29.56 16.04 29.50
CA LEU A 36 -30.14 15.94 28.15
C LEU A 36 -29.18 15.56 27.07
N ILE A 37 -27.91 15.35 27.41
CA ILE A 37 -26.82 14.98 26.47
C ILE A 37 -26.13 13.73 26.97
N THR A 38 -25.69 12.89 26.01
CA THR A 38 -24.83 11.75 26.25
C THR A 38 -23.61 11.85 25.37
N GLY A 39 -22.47 11.38 25.86
CA GLY A 39 -21.22 11.36 25.11
C GLY A 39 -20.70 9.94 24.92
N LYS A 40 -20.00 9.70 23.81
CA LYS A 40 -19.28 8.46 23.57
C LYS A 40 -17.79 8.75 23.49
N ILE A 41 -17.01 8.03 24.29
CA ILE A 41 -15.54 8.15 24.27
C ILE A 41 -14.99 7.24 23.18
N PHE A 42 -14.23 7.82 22.26
CA PHE A 42 -13.42 7.10 21.27
C PHE A 42 -11.95 7.17 21.71
N LYS A 43 -11.26 6.04 21.60
CA LYS A 43 -9.82 5.95 21.94
C LYS A 43 -8.94 5.88 20.70
N ASP A 44 -9.53 6.07 19.53
CA ASP A 44 -8.83 6.03 18.24
C ASP A 44 -7.97 7.28 18.03
N PHE A 45 -7.15 7.24 16.97
CA PHE A 45 -6.30 8.36 16.60
C PHE A 45 -7.17 9.58 16.28
N PHE A 46 -6.92 10.66 17.00
CA PHE A 46 -7.56 11.96 16.77
C PHE A 46 -6.49 13.05 16.67
N ILE A 47 -6.66 13.97 15.74
CA ILE A 47 -5.79 15.12 15.57
C ILE A 47 -6.62 16.35 15.23
N ASP A 48 -6.46 17.38 16.05
CA ASP A 48 -7.00 18.71 15.79
C ASP A 48 -6.04 19.48 14.87
N ILE A 49 -6.59 20.06 13.82
CA ILE A 49 -5.87 20.88 12.82
C ILE A 49 -6.41 22.32 12.75
N GLY A 50 -7.24 22.73 13.71
CA GLY A 50 -7.91 24.02 13.74
C GLY A 50 -6.98 25.23 13.98
N SER A 51 -5.72 25.04 14.30
CA SER A 51 -4.73 26.12 14.42
C SER A 51 -3.47 25.89 13.58
N PRO A 52 -2.78 26.96 13.11
CA PRO A 52 -1.56 26.85 12.32
C PRO A 52 -0.47 26.02 12.99
N LYS A 53 -0.35 26.13 14.32
CA LYS A 53 0.59 25.34 15.14
C LYS A 53 0.27 23.85 15.07
N TYR A 54 -0.98 23.45 15.26
CA TYR A 54 -1.41 22.06 15.21
C TYR A 54 -1.39 21.51 13.79
N LEU A 55 -1.73 22.32 12.78
CA LEU A 55 -1.60 21.93 11.37
C LEU A 55 -0.16 21.56 11.01
N LYS A 56 0.85 22.33 11.47
CA LYS A 56 2.27 22.02 11.23
C LYS A 56 2.71 20.73 11.94
N LEU A 57 2.22 20.49 13.17
CA LEU A 57 2.51 19.29 13.94
C LEU A 57 1.75 18.05 13.39
N SER A 58 0.59 18.25 12.79
CA SER A 58 -0.27 17.19 12.27
C SER A 58 0.39 16.38 11.17
N SER A 59 1.12 17.02 10.27
CA SER A 59 1.79 16.35 9.15
C SER A 59 2.79 15.28 9.61
N LYS A 60 3.50 15.52 10.71
CA LYS A 60 4.40 14.52 11.33
C LYS A 60 3.59 13.42 12.01
N LYS A 61 2.62 13.78 12.87
CA LYS A 61 1.78 12.79 13.60
C LYS A 61 1.00 11.88 12.65
N LEU A 62 0.42 12.43 11.57
CA LEU A 62 -0.25 11.66 10.52
C LEU A 62 0.70 10.68 9.84
N ARG A 63 1.90 11.15 9.46
CA ARG A 63 2.91 10.31 8.84
C ARG A 63 3.32 9.16 9.75
N ASP A 64 3.59 9.44 11.02
CA ASP A 64 4.01 8.42 11.99
C ASP A 64 2.89 7.40 12.23
N HIS A 65 1.63 7.87 12.34
CA HIS A 65 0.47 7.00 12.58
C HIS A 65 0.13 6.11 11.37
N PHE A 66 0.17 6.66 10.14
CA PHE A 66 -0.20 5.93 8.93
C PHE A 66 0.98 5.24 8.24
N SER A 67 2.20 5.40 8.77
CA SER A 67 3.39 4.76 8.22
C SER A 67 3.34 3.24 8.43
N ARG A 68 3.33 2.49 7.32
CA ARG A 68 3.39 1.03 7.35
C ARG A 68 4.64 0.53 6.67
N PRO A 69 5.20 -0.60 7.10
CA PRO A 69 6.25 -1.28 6.34
C PRO A 69 5.70 -1.86 5.05
N ALA A 70 6.57 -2.07 4.06
CA ALA A 70 6.21 -2.57 2.76
C ALA A 70 7.08 -3.75 2.32
N ALA A 71 6.43 -4.74 1.68
CA ALA A 71 7.08 -5.81 0.96
C ALA A 71 7.02 -5.50 -0.55
N PHE A 72 8.18 -5.26 -1.16
CA PHE A 72 8.33 -5.09 -2.60
C PHE A 72 8.69 -6.45 -3.21
N LEU A 73 7.85 -6.96 -4.07
CA LEU A 73 7.99 -8.33 -4.58
C LEU A 73 8.13 -8.30 -6.10
N ASP A 74 9.14 -8.98 -6.66
CA ASP A 74 9.06 -9.30 -8.08
C ASP A 74 7.93 -10.31 -8.31
N ARG A 75 7.41 -10.37 -9.51
CA ARG A 75 6.33 -11.28 -9.86
C ARG A 75 6.86 -12.64 -10.28
N ASP A 76 7.56 -12.67 -11.41
CA ASP A 76 8.04 -13.89 -12.02
C ASP A 76 9.28 -14.42 -11.27
N GLY A 77 9.26 -15.65 -10.81
CA GLY A 77 10.30 -16.23 -9.97
C GLY A 77 10.13 -15.99 -8.47
N VAL A 78 9.24 -15.07 -8.04
CA VAL A 78 8.93 -14.78 -6.62
C VAL A 78 7.50 -15.18 -6.27
N ILE A 79 6.52 -14.56 -6.91
CA ILE A 79 5.08 -14.83 -6.69
C ILE A 79 4.64 -16.07 -7.46
N ASN A 80 5.03 -16.16 -8.73
CA ASN A 80 4.74 -17.31 -9.59
C ASN A 80 6.02 -17.96 -10.10
N TYR A 81 5.91 -19.22 -10.53
CA TYR A 81 6.99 -19.87 -11.26
C TYR A 81 7.26 -19.11 -12.55
N ASP A 82 8.53 -18.79 -12.82
CA ASP A 82 8.95 -18.16 -14.09
C ASP A 82 9.01 -19.23 -15.18
N LYS A 83 8.06 -19.14 -16.12
CA LYS A 83 7.99 -19.98 -17.32
C LYS A 83 8.38 -19.23 -18.59
N LYS A 84 9.18 -18.16 -18.45
CA LYS A 84 9.49 -17.19 -19.52
C LYS A 84 8.24 -16.52 -20.09
N TYR A 85 8.03 -15.26 -19.73
CA TYR A 85 6.93 -14.42 -20.22
C TYR A 85 5.51 -14.94 -19.87
N VAL A 86 5.26 -15.16 -18.57
CA VAL A 86 3.93 -15.55 -18.08
C VAL A 86 2.96 -14.39 -18.21
N PHE A 87 2.00 -14.52 -19.15
CA PHE A 87 0.93 -13.55 -19.40
C PHE A 87 -0.46 -14.20 -19.51
N LYS A 88 -0.54 -15.50 -19.79
CA LYS A 88 -1.81 -16.25 -19.83
C LYS A 88 -2.16 -16.77 -18.43
N ILE A 89 -3.44 -16.73 -18.08
CA ILE A 89 -3.94 -17.22 -16.78
C ILE A 89 -3.58 -18.71 -16.59
N LYS A 90 -3.73 -19.54 -17.63
CA LYS A 90 -3.42 -20.98 -17.58
C LYS A 90 -1.96 -21.30 -17.27
N ASP A 91 -1.05 -20.38 -17.56
CA ASP A 91 0.40 -20.55 -17.32
C ASP A 91 0.83 -20.03 -15.95
N PHE A 92 -0.03 -19.27 -15.27
CA PHE A 92 0.25 -18.70 -13.97
C PHE A 92 0.06 -19.74 -12.87
N LYS A 93 1.12 -20.00 -12.09
CA LYS A 93 1.08 -20.89 -10.95
C LYS A 93 1.83 -20.25 -9.78
N PHE A 94 1.17 -20.07 -8.66
CA PHE A 94 1.81 -19.57 -7.44
C PHE A 94 2.95 -20.49 -6.98
N LYS A 95 4.06 -19.89 -6.52
CA LYS A 95 5.14 -20.64 -5.89
C LYS A 95 4.74 -21.15 -4.51
N LYS A 96 5.48 -22.15 -4.02
CA LYS A 96 5.26 -22.77 -2.70
C LYS A 96 5.31 -21.73 -1.58
N GLY A 97 4.26 -21.70 -0.78
CA GLY A 97 4.16 -20.82 0.39
C GLY A 97 3.72 -19.40 0.12
N VAL A 98 3.51 -18.97 -1.15
CA VAL A 98 3.16 -17.58 -1.50
C VAL A 98 1.85 -17.16 -0.83
N LEU A 99 0.77 -17.90 -0.98
CA LEU A 99 -0.52 -17.54 -0.37
C LEU A 99 -0.43 -17.41 1.15
N LYS A 100 0.26 -18.35 1.82
CA LYS A 100 0.47 -18.30 3.28
C LYS A 100 1.36 -17.11 3.68
N GLY A 101 2.39 -16.80 2.89
CA GLY A 101 3.31 -15.70 3.15
C GLY A 101 2.66 -14.33 2.94
N LEU A 102 1.88 -14.16 1.86
CA LEU A 102 1.12 -12.93 1.61
C LEU A 102 0.07 -12.69 2.71
N LYS A 103 -0.70 -13.72 3.10
CA LYS A 103 -1.65 -13.61 4.21
C LYS A 103 -0.95 -13.24 5.53
N TYR A 104 0.25 -13.76 5.76
CA TYR A 104 1.05 -13.40 6.94
C TYR A 104 1.52 -11.93 6.89
N LEU A 105 1.91 -11.40 5.73
CA LEU A 105 2.24 -9.98 5.54
C LEU A 105 1.04 -9.07 5.81
N VAL A 106 -0.15 -9.41 5.27
CA VAL A 106 -1.40 -8.69 5.56
C VAL A 106 -1.68 -8.66 7.07
N LYS A 107 -1.58 -9.83 7.76
CA LYS A 107 -1.75 -9.91 9.22
C LYS A 107 -0.73 -9.05 10.00
N LYS A 108 0.46 -8.86 9.45
CA LYS A 108 1.52 -8.01 10.02
C LYS A 108 1.42 -6.55 9.60
N ASN A 109 0.33 -6.16 8.95
CA ASN A 109 0.03 -4.81 8.50
C ASN A 109 1.08 -4.24 7.52
N TYR A 110 1.65 -5.09 6.65
CA TYR A 110 2.54 -4.69 5.57
C TYR A 110 1.74 -4.27 4.33
N TYR A 111 2.17 -3.19 3.67
CA TYR A 111 1.82 -2.97 2.27
C TYR A 111 2.50 -4.03 1.40
N ILE A 112 1.81 -4.48 0.35
CA ILE A 112 2.33 -5.47 -0.60
C ILE A 112 2.32 -4.89 -2.00
N PHE A 113 3.51 -4.65 -2.55
CA PHE A 113 3.71 -4.08 -3.88
C PHE A 113 4.36 -5.09 -4.81
N ILE A 114 3.82 -5.21 -6.01
CA ILE A 114 4.46 -5.96 -7.09
C ILE A 114 5.24 -4.98 -7.97
N ILE A 115 6.53 -5.28 -8.22
CA ILE A 115 7.40 -4.49 -9.09
C ILE A 115 8.09 -5.39 -10.10
N THR A 116 7.63 -5.40 -11.35
CA THR A 116 8.01 -6.43 -12.32
C THR A 116 8.47 -5.86 -13.68
N ASN A 117 9.51 -6.48 -14.26
CA ASN A 117 9.96 -6.19 -15.61
C ASN A 117 9.19 -7.07 -16.61
N GLN A 118 8.38 -6.47 -17.48
CA GLN A 118 7.54 -7.16 -18.45
C GLN A 118 8.04 -6.93 -19.89
N ALA A 119 9.27 -7.35 -20.16
CA ALA A 119 9.92 -7.17 -21.45
C ALA A 119 9.24 -7.92 -22.61
N GLY A 120 8.35 -8.86 -22.34
CA GLY A 120 7.56 -9.56 -23.35
C GLY A 120 6.73 -8.60 -24.19
N ILE A 121 6.24 -7.50 -23.61
CA ILE A 121 5.50 -6.45 -24.30
C ILE A 121 6.39 -5.77 -25.34
N ALA A 122 7.60 -5.33 -24.95
CA ALA A 122 8.54 -4.75 -25.89
C ALA A 122 8.99 -5.73 -27.00
N LYS A 123 8.97 -7.04 -26.71
CA LYS A 123 9.32 -8.10 -27.67
C LYS A 123 8.15 -8.49 -28.59
N GLY A 124 6.94 -7.98 -28.35
CA GLY A 124 5.73 -8.32 -29.12
C GLY A 124 5.17 -9.71 -28.87
N LEU A 125 5.45 -10.29 -27.67
CA LEU A 125 4.96 -11.62 -27.29
C LEU A 125 3.56 -11.55 -26.70
N TYR A 126 3.17 -10.43 -26.15
CA TYR A 126 1.86 -10.08 -25.61
C TYR A 126 1.78 -8.56 -25.43
N ASN A 127 0.59 -8.03 -25.23
CA ASN A 127 0.34 -6.60 -25.06
C ASN A 127 0.07 -6.21 -23.59
N GLU A 128 -0.17 -4.92 -23.33
CA GLU A 128 -0.48 -4.43 -21.98
C GLU A 128 -1.85 -4.93 -21.49
N ASP A 129 -2.82 -5.15 -22.36
CA ASP A 129 -4.13 -5.64 -21.98
C ASP A 129 -4.08 -7.11 -21.54
N ASP A 130 -3.28 -7.94 -22.22
CA ASP A 130 -3.02 -9.32 -21.77
C ASP A 130 -2.44 -9.34 -20.35
N LEU A 131 -1.46 -8.46 -20.07
CA LEU A 131 -0.86 -8.34 -18.74
C LEU A 131 -1.89 -7.86 -17.71
N LYS A 132 -2.71 -6.87 -18.07
CA LYS A 132 -3.77 -6.32 -17.23
C LYS A 132 -4.81 -7.40 -16.88
N GLN A 133 -5.23 -8.20 -17.83
CA GLN A 133 -6.16 -9.30 -17.60
C GLN A 133 -5.58 -10.32 -16.60
N LEU A 134 -4.31 -10.71 -16.77
CA LEU A 134 -3.65 -11.59 -15.81
C LEU A 134 -3.60 -10.97 -14.41
N HIS A 135 -3.22 -9.68 -14.29
CA HIS A 135 -3.15 -9.02 -12.99
C HIS A 135 -4.53 -8.87 -12.33
N LEU A 136 -5.59 -8.61 -13.10
CA LEU A 136 -6.96 -8.58 -12.60
C LEU A 136 -7.40 -9.95 -12.08
N TYR A 137 -7.09 -11.02 -12.80
CA TYR A 137 -7.36 -12.39 -12.36
C TYR A 137 -6.65 -12.70 -11.03
N ILE A 138 -5.34 -12.40 -10.94
CA ILE A 138 -4.55 -12.62 -9.71
C ILE A 138 -5.15 -11.81 -8.56
N LYS A 139 -5.47 -10.53 -8.78
CA LYS A 139 -6.06 -9.65 -7.77
C LYS A 139 -7.39 -10.20 -7.26
N LYS A 140 -8.29 -10.61 -8.15
CA LYS A 140 -9.58 -11.22 -7.78
C LYS A 140 -9.41 -12.53 -7.01
N PHE A 141 -8.49 -13.40 -7.47
CA PHE A 141 -8.19 -14.67 -6.80
C PHE A 141 -7.68 -14.46 -5.36
N LEU A 142 -6.79 -13.49 -5.16
CA LEU A 142 -6.22 -13.18 -3.85
C LEU A 142 -7.23 -12.49 -2.95
N TYR A 143 -8.04 -11.58 -3.49
CA TYR A 143 -9.11 -10.89 -2.76
C TYR A 143 -10.07 -11.89 -2.09
N ASN A 144 -10.47 -12.95 -2.79
CA ASN A 144 -11.32 -14.02 -2.26
C ASN A 144 -10.65 -14.83 -1.12
N LYS A 145 -9.39 -14.52 -0.78
CA LYS A 145 -8.61 -15.15 0.30
C LYS A 145 -8.14 -14.13 1.35
N ASP A 146 -8.73 -12.93 1.37
CA ASP A 146 -8.34 -11.81 2.23
C ASP A 146 -6.87 -11.41 2.06
N ILE A 147 -6.38 -11.44 0.82
CA ILE A 147 -5.03 -11.02 0.44
C ILE A 147 -5.13 -9.91 -0.59
N TYR A 148 -4.38 -8.82 -0.37
CA TYR A 148 -4.44 -7.65 -1.24
C TYR A 148 -3.04 -7.30 -1.73
N PHE A 149 -2.95 -6.88 -3.01
CA PHE A 149 -1.84 -6.09 -3.50
C PHE A 149 -2.26 -4.63 -3.48
N ASP A 150 -1.49 -3.81 -2.77
CA ASP A 150 -1.77 -2.39 -2.64
C ASP A 150 -1.48 -1.64 -3.95
N ASP A 151 -0.43 -2.02 -4.68
CA ASP A 151 -0.15 -1.53 -6.03
C ASP A 151 0.67 -2.54 -6.85
N VAL A 152 0.57 -2.42 -8.18
CA VAL A 152 1.33 -3.23 -9.14
C VAL A 152 2.00 -2.31 -10.15
N GLN A 153 3.32 -2.16 -10.05
CA GLN A 153 4.14 -1.39 -10.97
C GLN A 153 4.86 -2.34 -11.94
N TYR A 154 4.82 -2.03 -13.23
CA TYR A 154 5.52 -2.83 -14.23
C TYR A 154 6.27 -1.98 -15.24
N CYS A 155 7.30 -2.55 -15.85
CA CYS A 155 8.04 -1.92 -16.92
C CYS A 155 7.87 -2.70 -18.23
N PRO A 156 7.14 -2.17 -19.22
CA PRO A 156 6.97 -2.80 -20.53
C PRO A 156 8.17 -2.59 -21.46
N TYR A 157 9.09 -1.68 -21.12
CA TYR A 157 10.17 -1.23 -22.00
C TYR A 157 11.39 -2.16 -22.00
N HIS A 158 12.01 -2.31 -23.18
CA HIS A 158 13.29 -3.00 -23.33
C HIS A 158 14.10 -2.41 -24.49
N PRO A 159 15.42 -2.11 -24.34
CA PRO A 159 16.21 -1.47 -25.41
C PRO A 159 16.34 -2.35 -26.66
N LYS A 160 16.28 -3.67 -26.51
CA LYS A 160 16.28 -4.64 -27.63
C LYS A 160 14.85 -5.12 -27.95
N GLY A 161 13.82 -4.28 -27.76
CA GLY A 161 12.42 -4.60 -28.10
C GLY A 161 12.20 -4.61 -29.63
N LYS A 162 11.19 -5.34 -30.09
CA LYS A 162 10.73 -5.35 -31.49
C LYS A 162 9.64 -4.28 -31.71
N VAL A 163 8.79 -4.06 -30.72
CA VAL A 163 7.69 -3.08 -30.81
C VAL A 163 8.25 -1.66 -30.62
N LYS A 164 8.15 -0.81 -31.66
CA LYS A 164 8.75 0.55 -31.69
C LYS A 164 8.39 1.39 -30.48
N LYS A 165 7.11 1.41 -30.03
CA LYS A 165 6.58 2.13 -28.86
C LYS A 165 7.34 1.78 -27.57
N TYR A 166 7.76 0.54 -27.40
CA TYR A 166 8.38 0.02 -26.17
C TYR A 166 9.90 -0.22 -26.29
N LYS A 167 10.47 -0.02 -27.49
CA LYS A 167 11.92 -0.18 -27.75
C LYS A 167 12.71 1.04 -27.25
N LYS A 168 12.94 1.12 -25.94
CA LYS A 168 13.76 2.19 -25.32
C LYS A 168 14.35 1.79 -23.98
N LYS A 169 15.41 2.50 -23.57
CA LYS A 169 15.87 2.49 -22.17
C LYS A 169 14.82 3.18 -21.31
N SER A 170 14.60 2.72 -20.07
CA SER A 170 13.61 3.29 -19.17
C SER A 170 14.10 3.26 -17.72
N SER A 171 13.84 4.33 -16.99
CA SER A 171 14.06 4.42 -15.54
C SER A 171 13.15 3.48 -14.73
N LEU A 172 12.01 3.10 -15.29
CA LEU A 172 11.11 2.09 -14.68
C LEU A 172 11.75 0.71 -14.64
N ARG A 173 12.63 0.39 -15.63
CA ARG A 173 13.19 -0.96 -15.74
C ARG A 173 14.22 -1.23 -14.65
N LYS A 174 14.01 -2.27 -13.84
CA LYS A 174 15.04 -2.79 -12.94
C LYS A 174 16.30 -3.17 -13.75
N PRO A 175 17.53 -2.77 -13.36
CA PRO A 175 17.98 -2.37 -12.01
C PRO A 175 17.74 -0.89 -11.61
N ASN A 176 17.00 -0.10 -12.38
CA ASN A 176 16.61 1.23 -11.93
C ASN A 176 15.40 1.10 -10.95
N ASN A 177 15.17 2.14 -10.16
CA ASN A 177 14.22 2.09 -9.04
C ASN A 177 13.02 3.05 -9.18
N GLN A 178 12.73 3.51 -10.40
CA GLN A 178 11.62 4.46 -10.58
C GLN A 178 10.26 3.89 -10.17
N MET A 179 10.01 2.58 -10.38
CA MET A 179 8.79 1.92 -9.89
C MET A 179 8.63 2.05 -8.37
N ILE A 180 9.73 1.87 -7.61
CA ILE A 180 9.71 2.04 -6.15
C ILE A 180 9.54 3.52 -5.77
N LYS A 181 10.20 4.44 -6.49
CA LYS A 181 10.01 5.89 -6.26
C LYS A 181 8.56 6.32 -6.47
N ASN A 182 7.88 5.82 -7.50
CA ASN A 182 6.46 6.09 -7.75
C ASN A 182 5.59 5.61 -6.56
N ILE A 183 5.91 4.45 -5.99
CA ILE A 183 5.21 3.95 -4.80
C ILE A 183 5.49 4.87 -3.60
N TYR A 184 6.74 5.29 -3.38
CA TYR A 184 7.08 6.20 -2.28
C TYR A 184 6.41 7.59 -2.37
N SER A 185 6.07 8.06 -3.57
CA SER A 185 5.35 9.33 -3.72
C SER A 185 3.87 9.23 -3.38
N ASN A 186 3.29 8.03 -3.44
CA ASN A 186 1.85 7.82 -3.24
C ASN A 186 1.50 7.15 -1.90
N TRP A 187 2.51 6.58 -1.19
CA TRP A 187 2.27 5.79 0.01
C TRP A 187 3.19 6.22 1.16
N ILE A 188 2.64 6.28 2.37
CA ILE A 188 3.41 6.58 3.58
C ILE A 188 4.07 5.30 4.09
N ILE A 189 5.35 5.10 3.75
CA ILE A 189 6.07 3.85 3.96
C ILE A 189 7.17 3.98 5.01
N ASN A 190 7.17 3.06 5.99
CA ASN A 190 8.29 2.86 6.90
C ASN A 190 9.42 2.09 6.19
N LYS A 191 10.34 2.82 5.57
CA LYS A 191 11.44 2.24 4.78
C LYS A 191 12.37 1.34 5.59
N LYS A 192 12.59 1.65 6.88
CA LYS A 192 13.50 0.88 7.75
C LYS A 192 13.02 -0.55 7.99
N LYS A 193 11.70 -0.75 8.04
CA LYS A 193 11.06 -2.06 8.21
C LYS A 193 10.56 -2.65 6.90
N SER A 194 10.98 -2.08 5.75
CA SER A 194 10.55 -2.54 4.42
C SER A 194 11.66 -3.35 3.75
N PHE A 195 11.25 -4.26 2.88
CA PHE A 195 12.17 -5.16 2.19
C PHE A 195 11.73 -5.43 0.75
N MET A 196 12.67 -5.98 -0.03
CA MET A 196 12.41 -6.47 -1.38
C MET A 196 12.81 -7.94 -1.51
N ILE A 197 11.98 -8.74 -2.18
CA ILE A 197 12.30 -10.08 -2.62
C ILE A 197 12.33 -10.10 -4.15
N GLY A 198 13.40 -10.60 -4.73
CA GLY A 198 13.59 -10.78 -6.16
C GLY A 198 14.40 -12.04 -6.46
N ASP A 199 14.39 -12.48 -7.71
CA ASP A 199 15.13 -13.68 -8.15
C ASP A 199 16.41 -13.35 -8.95
N LYS A 200 16.59 -12.07 -9.36
CA LYS A 200 17.68 -11.64 -10.24
C LYS A 200 18.55 -10.56 -9.60
N ILE A 201 19.78 -10.46 -10.09
CA ILE A 201 20.71 -9.38 -9.69
C ILE A 201 20.13 -7.98 -9.95
N THR A 202 19.28 -7.83 -10.97
CA THR A 202 18.60 -6.55 -11.25
C THR A 202 17.66 -6.12 -10.14
N ASP A 203 17.09 -7.08 -9.41
CA ASP A 203 16.22 -6.82 -8.25
C ASP A 203 17.06 -6.35 -7.06
N LYS A 204 18.17 -7.04 -6.79
CA LYS A 204 19.13 -6.63 -5.75
C LYS A 204 19.64 -5.21 -5.96
N LEU A 205 20.07 -4.88 -7.18
CA LEU A 205 20.54 -3.53 -7.52
C LEU A 205 19.42 -2.48 -7.39
N CYS A 206 18.19 -2.82 -7.74
CA CYS A 206 17.02 -1.97 -7.57
C CYS A 206 16.72 -1.71 -6.08
N ALA A 207 16.77 -2.75 -5.25
CA ALA A 207 16.59 -2.66 -3.80
C ALA A 207 17.68 -1.79 -3.16
N ASN A 208 18.95 -2.00 -3.52
CA ASN A 208 20.08 -1.20 -3.02
C ASN A 208 19.91 0.29 -3.33
N LYS A 209 19.55 0.64 -4.59
CA LYS A 209 19.24 2.03 -4.98
C LYS A 209 18.07 2.63 -4.20
N SER A 210 17.20 1.81 -3.66
CA SER A 210 16.04 2.22 -2.85
C SER A 210 16.29 2.15 -1.35
N LYS A 211 17.49 1.75 -0.92
CA LYS A 211 17.89 1.53 0.48
C LYS A 211 16.96 0.56 1.21
N LEU A 212 16.56 -0.52 0.52
CA LEU A 212 15.73 -1.59 1.07
C LEU A 212 16.59 -2.80 1.45
N PHE A 213 16.18 -3.50 2.52
CA PHE A 213 16.66 -4.84 2.78
C PHE A 213 16.29 -5.74 1.59
N PHE A 214 17.24 -6.56 1.12
CA PHE A 214 17.02 -7.45 -0.02
C PHE A 214 17.23 -8.92 0.35
N SER A 215 16.36 -9.77 -0.17
CA SER A 215 16.51 -11.23 -0.09
C SER A 215 16.27 -11.85 -1.47
N TYR A 216 17.15 -12.77 -1.89
CA TYR A 216 16.88 -13.60 -3.07
C TYR A 216 15.73 -14.56 -2.78
N ALA A 217 14.88 -14.83 -3.79
CA ALA A 217 13.74 -15.73 -3.66
C ALA A 217 14.15 -17.14 -3.23
N GLU A 218 13.59 -17.64 -2.14
CA GLU A 218 13.78 -18.99 -1.62
C GLU A 218 12.70 -19.96 -2.13
N ASN A 219 12.90 -21.27 -1.90
CA ASN A 219 11.95 -22.32 -2.30
C ASN A 219 10.59 -22.22 -1.57
N ASN A 220 10.55 -21.64 -0.37
CA ASN A 220 9.32 -21.49 0.41
C ASN A 220 9.16 -20.03 0.86
N PHE A 221 8.33 -19.29 0.15
CA PHE A 221 8.09 -17.87 0.39
C PHE A 221 7.61 -17.56 1.83
N HIS A 222 6.72 -18.38 2.41
CA HIS A 222 6.25 -18.14 3.77
C HIS A 222 7.36 -18.24 4.83
N ARG A 223 8.24 -19.25 4.69
CA ARG A 223 9.39 -19.39 5.60
C ARG A 223 10.36 -18.23 5.43
N GLN A 224 10.60 -17.82 4.20
CA GLN A 224 11.45 -16.67 3.86
C GLN A 224 10.92 -15.37 4.49
N VAL A 225 9.64 -15.05 4.30
CA VAL A 225 9.02 -13.86 4.90
C VAL A 225 9.17 -13.88 6.43
N LYS A 226 8.91 -15.01 7.08
CA LYS A 226 9.10 -15.13 8.54
C LYS A 226 10.53 -14.84 8.99
N LYS A 227 11.54 -15.30 8.25
CA LYS A 227 12.96 -15.00 8.54
C LYS A 227 13.23 -13.50 8.40
N ILE A 228 12.81 -12.90 7.28
CA ILE A 228 13.02 -11.48 7.02
C ILE A 228 12.42 -10.63 8.14
N LEU A 229 11.15 -10.90 8.53
CA LEU A 229 10.48 -10.10 9.57
C LEU A 229 11.08 -10.26 10.98
N LYS A 230 11.96 -11.21 11.18
CA LYS A 230 12.74 -11.36 12.42
C LYS A 230 14.06 -10.59 12.38
N SER A 231 14.55 -10.25 11.17
CA SER A 231 15.87 -9.61 10.97
C SER A 231 15.82 -8.11 10.71
N ILE A 232 14.62 -7.51 10.52
CA ILE A 232 14.43 -6.08 10.22
C ILE A 232 13.57 -5.34 11.24
#